data_10acb60923821bcaf99343840c1fc67f
#
_entry.id   10acb60923821bcaf99343840c1fc67f
#
_cell.length_a   1.000
_cell.length_b   1.000
_cell.length_c   1.000
_cell.angle_alpha   90.00
_cell.angle_beta   90.00
_cell.angle_gamma   90.00
#
_symmetry.space_group_name_H-M   'P 1'
#
loop_
_entity.id
_entity.type
_entity.pdbx_description
1 polymer ?
#
loop_
_entity_poly.entity_id
_entity_poly.type
_entity_poly.pdbx_seq_one_letter_code
_entity_poly.pdbx_strand_id
1 'polypeptide(L)'
;MRFVSTFNRPLRLHEHTVNAQDREKVSPPSPELNGFNTKAIAIRGCCAEDSGMALVINGQTIDDAVIDQEFSAIKAHYESMGSISCCERDDEFRGFARDNITFRALLTQEAQKSIPEPPVGDVDEAFAKLKEEHGGEEQFYASVGLNPEQDELIRKDLELNLQVESLRQNVFEGLTEPSEDDCRNYYANNLDQFTDEDEVRASHIFKSVREVEKRENIFKQLCDVREQLANGGDFVEAAKQHSDKPAEEIDLGFFKRGELMDEFEIITFSMKVGEVSPVFNTPHGFHLAKVTERKTGEPKPFEDVSQLIKEELTAQKQDEKLQQFVDELKKSAKIEYIEPEDSTESHSGH
;
A
#
# COMPACT_ATOMS: atom_id res chain seq x y z
N MET A 1 -12.07 -18.68 -27.50
CA MET A 1 -11.11 -17.65 -27.11
C MET A 1 -11.12 -17.58 -25.60
N ARG A 2 -10.03 -17.89 -24.95
CA ARG A 2 -9.95 -17.89 -23.48
C ARG A 2 -9.68 -16.46 -23.01
N PHE A 3 -10.68 -15.80 -22.44
CA PHE A 3 -10.46 -14.57 -21.69
C PHE A 3 -9.75 -14.95 -20.39
N VAL A 4 -8.48 -14.56 -20.29
CA VAL A 4 -7.69 -14.70 -19.08
C VAL A 4 -8.19 -13.61 -18.12
N SER A 5 -8.79 -14.06 -17.02
CA SER A 5 -9.17 -13.22 -15.89
C SER A 5 -7.92 -12.63 -15.22
N THR A 6 -7.62 -11.37 -15.53
CA THR A 6 -6.57 -10.59 -14.83
C THR A 6 -7.18 -9.69 -13.75
N PHE A 7 -8.32 -10.08 -13.18
CA PHE A 7 -9.07 -9.30 -12.20
C PHE A 7 -8.83 -9.75 -10.76
N ASN A 8 -7.62 -9.84 -10.29
CA ASN A 8 -7.34 -9.79 -8.83
C ASN A 8 -5.83 -9.89 -8.57
N ARG A 9 -5.11 -8.81 -8.79
CA ARG A 9 -3.89 -8.56 -8.04
C ARG A 9 -4.01 -7.15 -7.46
N PRO A 10 -3.97 -7.00 -6.14
CA PRO A 10 -3.64 -5.70 -5.58
C PRO A 10 -2.29 -5.33 -6.20
N LEU A 11 -2.22 -4.17 -6.85
CA LEU A 11 -0.97 -3.54 -7.19
C LEU A 11 -0.12 -3.59 -5.91
N ARG A 12 0.91 -4.44 -5.89
CA ARG A 12 1.94 -4.33 -4.88
C ARG A 12 2.62 -3.01 -5.16
N LEU A 13 2.13 -1.96 -4.52
CA LEU A 13 2.90 -0.76 -4.33
C LEU A 13 4.19 -1.23 -3.67
N HIS A 14 5.29 -1.08 -4.40
CA HIS A 14 6.60 -1.42 -3.91
C HIS A 14 6.81 -0.75 -2.56
N GLU A 15 7.06 -1.56 -1.55
CA GLU A 15 7.68 -1.12 -0.31
C GLU A 15 9.08 -0.64 -0.66
N HIS A 16 9.16 0.56 -1.25
CA HIS A 16 10.41 1.27 -1.30
C HIS A 16 10.75 1.65 0.14
N THR A 17 11.85 1.13 0.63
CA THR A 17 12.63 1.82 1.65
C THR A 17 13.09 3.14 1.04
N VAL A 18 12.19 4.10 0.98
CA VAL A 18 12.43 5.43 0.47
C VAL A 18 13.44 6.08 1.41
N ASN A 19 14.64 6.29 0.88
CA ASN A 19 15.69 7.06 1.54
C ASN A 19 15.10 8.42 1.96
N ALA A 20 15.42 8.90 3.15
CA ALA A 20 14.80 10.09 3.78
C ALA A 20 14.86 11.38 2.92
N GLN A 21 15.63 11.38 1.84
CA GLN A 21 15.76 12.49 0.90
C GLN A 21 14.78 12.44 -0.29
N ASP A 22 14.15 11.29 -0.59
CA ASP A 22 13.19 11.14 -1.69
C ASP A 22 11.72 11.27 -1.22
N ARG A 23 11.48 11.58 0.05
CA ARG A 23 10.14 11.72 0.64
C ARG A 23 9.32 12.90 0.11
N GLU A 24 9.92 13.79 -0.68
CA GLU A 24 9.24 14.99 -1.22
C GLU A 24 8.49 14.76 -2.54
N LYS A 25 8.57 13.57 -3.17
CA LYS A 25 7.92 13.27 -4.45
C LYS A 25 7.15 11.95 -4.46
N VAL A 26 6.36 11.72 -3.43
CA VAL A 26 5.40 10.61 -3.49
C VAL A 26 4.20 11.08 -4.29
N SER A 27 4.07 10.60 -5.51
CA SER A 27 2.86 10.79 -6.31
C SER A 27 1.67 10.18 -5.57
N PRO A 28 0.48 10.80 -5.64
CA PRO A 28 -0.71 10.23 -5.06
C PRO A 28 -0.93 8.81 -5.59
N PRO A 29 -1.49 7.89 -4.80
CA PRO A 29 -1.87 6.59 -5.30
C PRO A 29 -2.78 6.78 -6.50
N SER A 30 -2.48 6.10 -7.60
CA SER A 30 -3.35 6.11 -8.78
C SER A 30 -4.76 5.74 -8.34
N PRO A 31 -5.80 6.44 -8.81
CA PRO A 31 -7.17 6.13 -8.41
C PRO A 31 -7.45 4.67 -8.76
N GLU A 32 -7.62 3.82 -7.75
CA GLU A 32 -8.00 2.43 -7.95
C GLU A 32 -9.38 2.40 -8.61
N LEU A 33 -9.41 2.17 -9.91
CA LEU A 33 -10.66 1.99 -10.68
C LEU A 33 -11.23 0.58 -10.51
N ASN A 34 -10.55 -0.29 -9.75
CA ASN A 34 -10.82 -1.71 -9.61
C ASN A 34 -11.54 -2.08 -8.30
N GLY A 35 -12.23 -1.16 -7.66
CA GLY A 35 -13.03 -1.46 -6.48
C GLY A 35 -14.49 -1.18 -6.74
N PHE A 36 -15.31 -2.22 -6.77
CA PHE A 36 -16.75 -2.07 -6.59
C PHE A 36 -16.95 -1.38 -5.23
N ASN A 37 -17.08 -0.06 -5.24
CA ASN A 37 -17.31 0.68 -4.00
C ASN A 37 -18.76 0.52 -3.58
N THR A 38 -19.09 -0.67 -3.08
CA THR A 38 -20.40 -1.02 -2.55
C THR A 38 -20.90 -0.05 -1.46
N LYS A 39 -19.97 0.67 -0.82
CA LYS A 39 -20.31 1.73 0.13
C LYS A 39 -20.84 3.00 -0.54
N ALA A 40 -20.44 3.29 -1.78
CA ALA A 40 -20.98 4.44 -2.53
C ALA A 40 -22.46 4.24 -2.90
N ILE A 41 -22.91 3.00 -3.05
CA ILE A 41 -24.34 2.67 -3.29
C ILE A 41 -25.18 2.97 -2.04
N ALA A 42 -24.64 2.74 -0.84
CA ALA A 42 -25.36 2.93 0.42
C ALA A 42 -25.61 4.40 0.81
N ILE A 43 -24.87 5.35 0.22
CA ILE A 43 -24.92 6.78 0.62
C ILE A 43 -26.10 7.54 -0.01
N ARG A 44 -26.78 6.96 -1.02
CA ARG A 44 -27.97 7.60 -1.61
C ARG A 44 -29.23 7.59 -0.76
N GLY A 45 -29.21 7.08 0.47
CA GLY A 45 -30.40 6.82 1.25
C GLY A 45 -30.48 7.34 2.69
N CYS A 46 -29.49 8.10 3.20
CA CYS A 46 -29.60 8.60 4.57
C CYS A 46 -29.22 10.08 4.65
N CYS A 47 -30.10 10.86 5.24
CA CYS A 47 -29.99 12.30 5.48
C CYS A 47 -28.64 12.65 6.11
N ALA A 48 -27.65 13.07 5.30
CA ALA A 48 -26.49 13.78 5.78
C ALA A 48 -26.92 15.23 6.01
N GLU A 49 -26.63 15.76 7.19
CA GLU A 49 -26.73 17.19 7.47
C GLU A 49 -25.83 17.92 6.45
N ASP A 50 -26.40 18.91 5.79
CA ASP A 50 -25.85 19.69 4.69
C ASP A 50 -24.55 20.37 5.18
N SER A 51 -23.38 19.77 4.91
CA SER A 51 -22.08 20.37 5.23
C SER A 51 -21.75 21.58 4.34
N GLY A 52 -22.60 21.84 3.35
CA GLY A 52 -22.54 23.05 2.51
C GLY A 52 -21.39 23.09 1.50
N MET A 53 -20.37 22.23 1.62
CA MET A 53 -19.31 22.10 0.62
C MET A 53 -19.69 21.09 -0.46
N ALA A 54 -19.46 21.42 -1.72
CA ALA A 54 -19.70 20.51 -2.82
C ALA A 54 -18.70 20.73 -3.96
N LEU A 55 -18.29 19.64 -4.59
CA LEU A 55 -17.54 19.65 -5.85
C LEU A 55 -18.53 19.50 -7.01
N VAL A 56 -18.54 20.44 -7.94
CA VAL A 56 -19.42 20.40 -9.12
C VAL A 56 -18.56 20.19 -10.36
N ILE A 57 -18.82 19.11 -11.10
CA ILE A 57 -18.10 18.77 -12.33
C ILE A 57 -19.11 18.66 -13.47
N ASN A 58 -19.01 19.57 -14.43
CA ASN A 58 -19.94 19.68 -15.57
C ASN A 58 -21.44 19.70 -15.16
N GLY A 59 -21.73 20.34 -14.01
CA GLY A 59 -23.09 20.44 -13.46
C GLY A 59 -23.53 19.23 -12.63
N GLN A 60 -22.70 18.22 -12.47
CA GLN A 60 -22.94 17.12 -11.53
C GLN A 60 -22.33 17.47 -10.17
N THR A 61 -23.18 17.55 -9.16
CA THR A 61 -22.78 17.82 -7.78
C THR A 61 -22.28 16.52 -7.13
N ILE A 62 -21.13 16.58 -6.50
CA ILE A 62 -20.52 15.52 -5.69
C ILE A 62 -20.49 15.99 -4.25
N ASP A 63 -21.11 15.22 -3.38
CA ASP A 63 -21.19 15.50 -1.95
C ASP A 63 -19.82 15.45 -1.28
N ASP A 64 -19.58 16.34 -0.32
CA ASP A 64 -18.34 16.39 0.45
C ASP A 64 -18.07 15.08 1.22
N ALA A 65 -19.13 14.36 1.61
CA ALA A 65 -19.01 13.04 2.23
C ALA A 65 -18.23 12.04 1.34
N VAL A 66 -18.32 12.15 0.01
CA VAL A 66 -17.56 11.32 -0.93
C VAL A 66 -16.08 11.73 -0.90
N ILE A 67 -15.80 13.02 -0.79
CA ILE A 67 -14.44 13.55 -0.66
C ILE A 67 -13.82 13.11 0.67
N ASP A 68 -14.56 13.18 1.77
CA ASP A 68 -14.11 12.75 3.10
C ASP A 68 -13.82 11.23 3.14
N GLN A 69 -14.64 10.43 2.45
CA GLN A 69 -14.39 9.00 2.35
C GLN A 69 -13.10 8.70 1.58
N GLU A 70 -12.88 9.34 0.44
CA GLU A 70 -11.66 9.19 -0.36
C GLU A 70 -10.43 9.68 0.42
N PHE A 71 -10.54 10.84 1.06
CA PHE A 71 -9.50 11.37 1.95
C PHE A 71 -9.12 10.40 3.06
N SER A 72 -10.12 9.80 3.71
CA SER A 72 -9.89 8.82 4.78
C SER A 72 -9.19 7.56 4.27
N ALA A 73 -9.53 7.11 3.07
CA ALA A 73 -8.89 5.97 2.42
C ALA A 73 -7.41 6.27 2.08
N ILE A 74 -7.15 7.45 1.51
CA ILE A 74 -5.78 7.91 1.20
C ILE A 74 -4.96 7.99 2.49
N LYS A 75 -5.49 8.61 3.53
CA LYS A 75 -4.80 8.76 4.81
C LYS A 75 -4.46 7.41 5.44
N ALA A 76 -5.42 6.49 5.49
CA ALA A 76 -5.20 5.13 6.00
C ALA A 76 -4.13 4.37 5.20
N HIS A 77 -4.08 4.56 3.88
CA HIS A 77 -3.05 3.97 3.04
C HIS A 77 -1.64 4.47 3.42
N TYR A 78 -1.45 5.79 3.54
CA TYR A 78 -0.16 6.35 3.95
C TYR A 78 0.24 5.96 5.39
N GLU A 79 -0.73 5.84 6.30
CA GLU A 79 -0.50 5.35 7.67
C GLU A 79 -0.04 3.89 7.65
N SER A 80 -0.63 3.03 6.82
CA SER A 80 -0.24 1.63 6.70
C SER A 80 1.19 1.43 6.18
N MET A 81 1.69 2.39 5.39
CA MET A 81 3.07 2.40 4.89
C MET A 81 4.07 2.99 5.90
N GLY A 82 3.68 3.19 7.16
CA GLY A 82 4.54 3.76 8.21
C GLY A 82 4.84 5.25 8.02
N SER A 83 4.16 5.93 7.11
CA SER A 83 4.23 7.39 6.99
C SER A 83 3.43 8.01 8.13
N ILE A 84 4.07 8.82 8.97
CA ILE A 84 3.37 9.54 10.02
C ILE A 84 2.45 10.55 9.33
N SER A 85 1.14 10.30 9.37
CA SER A 85 0.16 11.26 8.92
C SER A 85 -0.02 12.30 10.02
N CYS A 86 0.71 13.38 9.90
CA CYS A 86 0.44 14.53 10.74
C CYS A 86 -0.66 15.38 10.07
N CYS A 87 -1.51 16.00 10.89
CA CYS A 87 -2.61 16.87 10.41
C CYS A 87 -2.14 18.01 9.48
N GLU A 88 -0.84 18.31 9.46
CA GLU A 88 -0.23 19.29 8.54
C GLU A 88 -0.33 18.89 7.06
N ARG A 89 -0.54 17.60 6.74
CA ARG A 89 -0.72 17.09 5.38
C ARG A 89 -2.17 16.84 4.99
N ASP A 90 -3.13 17.14 5.86
CA ASP A 90 -4.55 16.85 5.60
C ASP A 90 -5.07 17.63 4.37
N ASP A 91 -4.63 18.88 4.16
CA ASP A 91 -4.98 19.67 2.97
C ASP A 91 -4.44 19.05 1.68
N GLU A 92 -3.22 18.51 1.72
CA GLU A 92 -2.61 17.79 0.59
C GLU A 92 -3.40 16.54 0.25
N PHE A 93 -3.74 15.72 1.26
CA PHE A 93 -4.54 14.51 1.07
C PHE A 93 -5.97 14.80 0.59
N ARG A 94 -6.59 15.90 1.06
CA ARG A 94 -7.86 16.37 0.51
C ARG A 94 -7.72 16.82 -0.94
N GLY A 95 -6.59 17.43 -1.30
CA GLY A 95 -6.26 17.73 -2.69
C GLY A 95 -6.22 16.46 -3.55
N PHE A 96 -5.53 15.43 -3.12
CA PHE A 96 -5.48 14.13 -3.81
C PHE A 96 -6.88 13.48 -3.91
N ALA A 97 -7.69 13.55 -2.86
CA ALA A 97 -9.05 13.03 -2.89
C ALA A 97 -9.91 13.72 -3.95
N ARG A 98 -9.83 15.05 -4.04
CA ARG A 98 -10.55 15.83 -5.07
C ARG A 98 -10.07 15.49 -6.47
N ASP A 99 -8.76 15.35 -6.66
CA ASP A 99 -8.19 14.97 -7.96
C ASP A 99 -8.62 13.58 -8.40
N ASN A 100 -8.62 12.59 -7.50
CA ASN A 100 -9.09 11.24 -7.76
C ASN A 100 -10.58 11.21 -8.13
N ILE A 101 -11.41 11.95 -7.39
CA ILE A 101 -12.84 12.05 -7.64
C ILE A 101 -13.10 12.75 -8.98
N THR A 102 -12.36 13.83 -9.27
CA THR A 102 -12.46 14.55 -10.54
C THR A 102 -12.08 13.65 -11.70
N PHE A 103 -11.00 12.88 -11.57
CA PHE A 103 -10.56 11.92 -12.56
C PHE A 103 -11.66 10.88 -12.86
N ARG A 104 -12.21 10.25 -11.82
CA ARG A 104 -13.28 9.26 -11.96
C ARG A 104 -14.55 9.85 -12.55
N ALA A 105 -14.97 11.04 -12.10
CA ALA A 105 -16.17 11.69 -12.61
C ALA A 105 -16.07 12.04 -14.10
N LEU A 106 -14.95 12.61 -14.53
CA LEU A 106 -14.73 12.96 -15.93
C LEU A 106 -14.69 11.72 -16.83
N LEU A 107 -14.01 10.66 -16.39
CA LEU A 107 -13.95 9.40 -17.13
C LEU A 107 -15.34 8.77 -17.25
N THR A 108 -16.12 8.77 -16.17
CA THR A 108 -17.48 8.27 -16.12
C THR A 108 -18.41 9.05 -17.04
N GLN A 109 -18.36 10.38 -16.99
CA GLN A 109 -19.16 11.25 -17.84
C GLN A 109 -18.84 11.05 -19.33
N GLU A 110 -17.56 10.92 -19.67
CA GLU A 110 -17.16 10.66 -21.06
C GLU A 110 -17.56 9.26 -21.51
N ALA A 111 -17.48 8.24 -20.64
CA ALA A 111 -17.95 6.89 -20.93
C ALA A 111 -19.45 6.89 -21.25
N GLN A 112 -20.28 7.51 -20.42
CA GLN A 112 -21.72 7.63 -20.66
C GLN A 112 -22.06 8.37 -21.95
N LYS A 113 -21.24 9.33 -22.36
CA LYS A 113 -21.44 10.13 -23.57
C LYS A 113 -20.99 9.41 -24.84
N SER A 114 -19.88 8.68 -24.81
CA SER A 114 -19.20 8.16 -25.99
C SER A 114 -19.35 6.65 -26.18
N ILE A 115 -19.68 5.91 -25.13
CA ILE A 115 -19.83 4.46 -25.18
C ILE A 115 -21.32 4.08 -25.11
N PRO A 116 -21.81 3.23 -26.02
CA PRO A 116 -23.17 2.75 -25.94
C PRO A 116 -23.43 1.93 -24.68
N GLU A 117 -24.72 1.86 -24.28
CA GLU A 117 -25.13 1.00 -23.17
C GLU A 117 -24.77 -0.46 -23.47
N PRO A 118 -24.21 -1.19 -22.49
CA PRO A 118 -23.84 -2.58 -22.67
C PRO A 118 -25.08 -3.46 -22.84
N PRO A 119 -24.99 -4.57 -23.59
CA PRO A 119 -26.08 -5.52 -23.68
C PRO A 119 -26.47 -6.04 -22.28
N VAL A 120 -27.79 -6.26 -22.08
CA VAL A 120 -28.30 -6.78 -20.78
C VAL A 120 -27.63 -8.09 -20.39
N GLY A 121 -27.30 -8.94 -21.37
CA GLY A 121 -26.58 -10.20 -21.10
C GLY A 121 -25.19 -10.02 -20.50
N ASP A 122 -24.46 -8.98 -20.90
CA ASP A 122 -23.13 -8.69 -20.37
C ASP A 122 -23.23 -8.17 -18.91
N VAL A 123 -24.28 -7.40 -18.62
CA VAL A 123 -24.59 -6.94 -17.26
C VAL A 123 -24.98 -8.11 -16.36
N ASP A 124 -25.80 -9.05 -16.87
CA ASP A 124 -26.19 -10.27 -16.16
C ASP A 124 -24.98 -11.14 -15.85
N GLU A 125 -24.07 -11.32 -16.81
CA GLU A 125 -22.83 -12.07 -16.63
C GLU A 125 -21.92 -11.40 -15.58
N ALA A 126 -21.74 -10.10 -15.68
CA ALA A 126 -20.94 -9.33 -14.71
C ALA A 126 -21.52 -9.42 -13.29
N PHE A 127 -22.85 -9.37 -13.17
CA PHE A 127 -23.53 -9.49 -11.89
C PHE A 127 -23.42 -10.89 -11.29
N ALA A 128 -23.56 -11.92 -12.11
CA ALA A 128 -23.36 -13.29 -11.66
C ALA A 128 -21.93 -13.53 -11.17
N LYS A 129 -20.95 -13.03 -11.92
CA LYS A 129 -19.54 -13.10 -11.55
C LYS A 129 -19.25 -12.37 -10.24
N LEU A 130 -19.80 -11.17 -10.05
CA LEU A 130 -19.65 -10.39 -8.82
C LEU A 130 -20.18 -11.16 -7.59
N LYS A 131 -21.34 -11.82 -7.71
CA LYS A 131 -21.90 -12.67 -6.65
C LYS A 131 -20.97 -13.85 -6.35
N GLU A 132 -20.39 -14.49 -7.36
CA GLU A 132 -19.48 -15.62 -7.20
C GLU A 132 -18.17 -15.20 -6.49
N GLU A 133 -17.59 -14.07 -6.87
CA GLU A 133 -16.37 -13.51 -6.26
C GLU A 133 -16.56 -13.20 -4.75
N HIS A 134 -17.77 -12.86 -4.33
CA HIS A 134 -18.12 -12.61 -2.93
C HIS A 134 -18.55 -13.89 -2.18
N GLY A 135 -18.35 -15.07 -2.76
CA GLY A 135 -18.68 -16.34 -2.11
C GLY A 135 -20.14 -16.79 -2.27
N GLY A 136 -20.86 -16.22 -3.23
CA GLY A 136 -22.24 -16.53 -3.52
C GLY A 136 -23.22 -15.43 -3.11
N GLU A 137 -24.47 -15.65 -3.47
CA GLU A 137 -25.51 -14.62 -3.35
C GLU A 137 -25.75 -14.13 -1.92
N GLU A 138 -25.79 -15.03 -0.95
CA GLU A 138 -26.04 -14.69 0.46
C GLU A 138 -24.90 -13.84 1.05
N GLN A 139 -23.65 -14.25 0.82
CA GLN A 139 -22.45 -13.53 1.28
C GLN A 139 -22.31 -12.18 0.56
N PHE A 140 -22.65 -12.14 -0.72
CA PHE A 140 -22.67 -10.89 -1.49
C PHE A 140 -23.56 -9.85 -0.84
N TYR A 141 -24.87 -10.13 -0.68
CA TYR A 141 -25.80 -9.16 -0.09
C TYR A 141 -25.43 -8.78 1.36
N ALA A 142 -24.91 -9.72 2.14
CA ALA A 142 -24.42 -9.42 3.48
C ALA A 142 -23.21 -8.47 3.47
N SER A 143 -22.31 -8.60 2.48
CA SER A 143 -21.11 -7.75 2.36
C SER A 143 -21.41 -6.35 1.86
N VAL A 144 -22.36 -6.21 0.93
CA VAL A 144 -22.72 -4.91 0.35
C VAL A 144 -23.77 -4.15 1.16
N GLY A 145 -24.45 -4.81 2.11
CA GLY A 145 -25.52 -4.22 2.93
C GLY A 145 -26.79 -3.90 2.15
N LEU A 146 -27.02 -4.60 1.05
CA LEU A 146 -28.19 -4.48 0.18
C LEU A 146 -29.03 -5.76 0.23
N ASN A 147 -30.15 -5.76 -0.47
CA ASN A 147 -31.01 -6.92 -0.64
C ASN A 147 -31.40 -7.10 -2.13
N PRO A 148 -31.95 -8.25 -2.55
CA PRO A 148 -32.32 -8.52 -3.94
C PRO A 148 -33.28 -7.50 -4.57
N GLU A 149 -34.09 -6.80 -3.76
CA GLU A 149 -34.99 -5.75 -4.28
C GLU A 149 -34.22 -4.52 -4.82
N GLN A 150 -32.94 -4.41 -4.48
CA GLN A 150 -32.07 -3.32 -4.88
C GLN A 150 -31.11 -3.68 -6.03
N ASP A 151 -31.30 -4.84 -6.65
CA ASP A 151 -30.48 -5.32 -7.77
C ASP A 151 -30.37 -4.32 -8.91
N GLU A 152 -31.43 -3.54 -9.15
CA GLU A 152 -31.43 -2.51 -10.21
C GLU A 152 -30.37 -1.42 -9.97
N LEU A 153 -30.06 -1.09 -8.71
CA LEU A 153 -28.99 -0.14 -8.37
C LEU A 153 -27.62 -0.73 -8.72
N ILE A 154 -27.43 -2.01 -8.39
CA ILE A 154 -26.16 -2.71 -8.66
C ILE A 154 -25.97 -2.86 -10.17
N ARG A 155 -27.05 -3.19 -10.91
CA ARG A 155 -27.01 -3.30 -12.37
C ARG A 155 -26.62 -2.01 -13.05
N LYS A 156 -27.15 -0.87 -12.61
CA LYS A 156 -26.78 0.45 -13.14
C LYS A 156 -25.32 0.79 -12.92
N ASP A 157 -24.79 0.44 -11.75
CA ASP A 157 -23.37 0.63 -11.48
C ASP A 157 -22.50 -0.31 -12.34
N LEU A 158 -22.95 -1.55 -12.57
CA LEU A 158 -22.28 -2.48 -13.47
C LEU A 158 -22.31 -2.01 -14.92
N GLU A 159 -23.45 -1.51 -15.41
CA GLU A 159 -23.58 -0.90 -16.74
C GLU A 159 -22.54 0.21 -16.91
N LEU A 160 -22.45 1.10 -15.93
CA LEU A 160 -21.51 2.22 -15.94
C LEU A 160 -20.05 1.74 -15.93
N ASN A 161 -19.74 0.76 -15.09
CA ASN A 161 -18.39 0.18 -15.03
C ASN A 161 -17.99 -0.50 -16.35
N LEU A 162 -18.92 -1.19 -17.02
CA LEU A 162 -18.68 -1.79 -18.32
C LEU A 162 -18.45 -0.73 -19.41
N GLN A 163 -19.19 0.40 -19.35
CA GLN A 163 -18.95 1.53 -20.26
C GLN A 163 -17.57 2.16 -20.02
N VAL A 164 -17.19 2.38 -18.76
CA VAL A 164 -15.87 2.93 -18.39
C VAL A 164 -14.77 2.00 -18.85
N GLU A 165 -14.91 0.68 -18.65
CA GLU A 165 -13.92 -0.29 -19.12
C GLU A 165 -13.80 -0.30 -20.65
N SER A 166 -14.92 -0.22 -21.37
CA SER A 166 -14.91 -0.10 -22.83
C SER A 166 -14.24 1.19 -23.30
N LEU A 167 -14.46 2.31 -22.60
CA LEU A 167 -13.77 3.57 -22.88
C LEU A 167 -12.25 3.42 -22.66
N ARG A 168 -11.83 2.79 -21.56
CA ARG A 168 -10.41 2.55 -21.27
C ARG A 168 -9.75 1.73 -22.37
N GLN A 169 -10.41 0.65 -22.83
CA GLN A 169 -9.92 -0.16 -23.94
C GLN A 169 -9.74 0.65 -25.21
N ASN A 170 -10.71 1.53 -25.55
CA ASN A 170 -10.60 2.44 -26.69
C ASN A 170 -9.43 3.44 -26.51
N VAL A 171 -9.23 3.96 -25.30
CA VAL A 171 -8.08 4.86 -25.00
C VAL A 171 -6.76 4.11 -25.17
N PHE A 172 -6.70 2.84 -24.79
CA PHE A 172 -5.50 2.01 -24.92
C PHE A 172 -5.26 1.49 -26.33
N GLU A 173 -6.23 1.65 -27.24
CA GLU A 173 -6.05 1.24 -28.62
C GLU A 173 -4.82 1.89 -29.26
N GLY A 174 -3.98 1.07 -29.90
CA GLY A 174 -2.72 1.51 -30.48
C GLY A 174 -1.57 1.71 -29.50
N LEU A 175 -1.76 1.40 -28.22
CA LEU A 175 -0.65 1.36 -27.26
C LEU A 175 0.28 0.20 -27.62
N THR A 176 1.56 0.52 -27.84
CA THR A 176 2.57 -0.52 -28.13
C THR A 176 3.02 -1.20 -26.84
N GLU A 177 3.04 -2.51 -26.85
CA GLU A 177 3.62 -3.28 -25.74
C GLU A 177 5.09 -2.88 -25.50
N PRO A 178 5.57 -2.95 -24.24
CA PRO A 178 6.99 -2.79 -23.96
C PRO A 178 7.83 -3.80 -24.74
N SER A 179 8.89 -3.32 -25.36
CA SER A 179 9.87 -4.18 -26.02
C SER A 179 10.71 -4.96 -25.00
N GLU A 180 11.40 -6.00 -25.44
CA GLU A 180 12.36 -6.72 -24.58
C GLU A 180 13.48 -5.78 -24.09
N ASP A 181 13.91 -4.85 -24.94
CA ASP A 181 14.92 -3.85 -24.56
C ASP A 181 14.42 -2.89 -23.49
N ASP A 182 13.13 -2.47 -23.54
CA ASP A 182 12.53 -1.68 -22.46
C ASP A 182 12.55 -2.46 -21.14
N CYS A 183 12.18 -3.75 -21.18
CA CYS A 183 12.17 -4.59 -19.99
C CYS A 183 13.59 -4.81 -19.43
N ARG A 184 14.59 -5.03 -20.29
CA ARG A 184 15.99 -5.17 -19.85
C ARG A 184 16.54 -3.87 -19.25
N ASN A 185 16.20 -2.74 -19.83
CA ASN A 185 16.58 -1.43 -19.30
C ASN A 185 15.92 -1.17 -17.93
N TYR A 186 14.63 -1.50 -17.78
CA TYR A 186 13.94 -1.39 -16.51
C TYR A 186 14.58 -2.28 -15.44
N TYR A 187 14.85 -3.53 -15.76
CA TYR A 187 15.54 -4.48 -14.88
C TYR A 187 16.90 -3.95 -14.44
N ALA A 188 17.73 -3.48 -15.38
CA ALA A 188 19.06 -2.96 -15.08
C ALA A 188 19.05 -1.70 -14.19
N ASN A 189 18.04 -0.83 -14.37
CA ASN A 189 17.90 0.40 -13.58
C ASN A 189 17.26 0.18 -12.20
N ASN A 190 16.60 -0.97 -12.00
CA ASN A 190 15.87 -1.30 -10.77
C ASN A 190 16.32 -2.65 -10.18
N LEU A 191 17.61 -2.98 -10.33
CA LEU A 191 18.15 -4.31 -9.97
C LEU A 191 17.95 -4.65 -8.49
N ASP A 192 17.93 -3.65 -7.63
CA ASP A 192 17.65 -3.77 -6.20
C ASP A 192 16.25 -4.33 -5.92
N GLN A 193 15.25 -4.02 -6.75
CA GLN A 193 13.88 -4.55 -6.62
C GLN A 193 13.78 -6.03 -6.98
N PHE A 194 14.73 -6.52 -7.76
CA PHE A 194 14.78 -7.91 -8.21
C PHE A 194 15.88 -8.71 -7.51
N THR A 195 16.50 -8.13 -6.49
CA THR A 195 17.53 -8.78 -5.68
C THR A 195 16.88 -9.33 -4.40
N ASP A 196 17.18 -10.60 -4.10
CA ASP A 196 16.72 -11.19 -2.84
C ASP A 196 17.31 -10.42 -1.66
N GLU A 197 16.60 -10.42 -0.55
CA GLU A 197 17.09 -9.74 0.65
C GLU A 197 18.28 -10.47 1.26
N ASP A 198 19.21 -9.70 1.83
CA ASP A 198 20.27 -10.26 2.67
C ASP A 198 19.68 -11.02 3.85
N GLU A 199 20.26 -12.19 4.17
CA GLU A 199 19.93 -12.95 5.35
C GLU A 199 21.16 -13.05 6.26
N VAL A 200 20.92 -12.88 7.55
CA VAL A 200 21.95 -13.05 8.60
C VAL A 200 21.54 -14.19 9.52
N ARG A 201 22.50 -15.06 9.86
CA ARG A 201 22.33 -16.03 10.94
C ARG A 201 23.12 -15.55 12.14
N ALA A 202 22.46 -15.46 13.27
CA ALA A 202 23.09 -15.03 14.49
C ALA A 202 22.72 -15.89 15.70
N SER A 203 23.66 -16.02 16.61
CA SER A 203 23.41 -16.53 17.97
C SER A 203 23.39 -15.37 18.94
N HIS A 204 22.65 -15.49 20.03
CA HIS A 204 22.58 -14.44 21.03
C HIS A 204 22.67 -14.93 22.47
N ILE A 205 23.14 -14.05 23.36
CA ILE A 205 23.04 -14.14 24.82
C ILE A 205 22.07 -13.06 25.25
N PHE A 206 20.98 -13.45 25.89
CA PHE A 206 19.92 -12.54 26.31
C PHE A 206 19.84 -12.50 27.84
N LYS A 207 19.72 -11.30 28.40
CA LYS A 207 19.44 -11.06 29.81
C LYS A 207 18.27 -10.13 30.00
N SER A 208 17.19 -10.65 30.59
CA SER A 208 16.02 -9.83 30.89
C SER A 208 16.32 -8.86 32.05
N VAL A 209 15.81 -7.63 31.89
CA VAL A 209 15.93 -6.61 32.95
C VAL A 209 14.55 -6.35 33.53
N ARG A 210 14.22 -7.07 34.60
CA ARG A 210 12.93 -6.92 35.30
C ARG A 210 12.96 -5.86 36.40
N GLU A 211 14.13 -5.59 36.96
CA GLU A 211 14.35 -4.63 38.06
C GLU A 211 15.43 -3.63 37.65
N VAL A 212 15.07 -2.33 37.73
CA VAL A 212 15.95 -1.23 37.31
C VAL A 212 17.27 -1.23 38.11
N GLU A 213 17.22 -1.60 39.38
CA GLU A 213 18.36 -1.63 40.28
C GLU A 213 19.41 -2.68 39.86
N LYS A 214 19.00 -3.72 39.17
CA LYS A 214 19.90 -4.78 38.68
C LYS A 214 20.50 -4.48 37.30
N ARG A 215 20.01 -3.45 36.60
CA ARG A 215 20.38 -3.13 35.21
C ARG A 215 21.90 -2.95 35.03
N GLU A 216 22.53 -2.18 35.93
CA GLU A 216 23.98 -1.92 35.87
C GLU A 216 24.80 -3.20 36.08
N ASN A 217 24.39 -4.05 37.00
CA ASN A 217 25.09 -5.31 37.29
C ASN A 217 24.96 -6.29 36.10
N ILE A 218 23.80 -6.39 35.49
CA ILE A 218 23.55 -7.24 34.29
C ILE A 218 24.41 -6.75 33.13
N PHE A 219 24.46 -5.44 32.91
CA PHE A 219 25.29 -4.85 31.86
C PHE A 219 26.79 -5.17 32.09
N LYS A 220 27.29 -4.99 33.31
CA LYS A 220 28.68 -5.34 33.65
C LYS A 220 28.97 -6.81 33.42
N GLN A 221 28.10 -7.71 33.89
CA GLN A 221 28.24 -9.16 33.64
C GLN A 221 28.36 -9.50 32.16
N LEU A 222 27.52 -8.88 31.30
CA LEU A 222 27.61 -9.10 29.86
C LEU A 222 28.88 -8.48 29.26
N CYS A 223 29.38 -7.37 29.77
CA CYS A 223 30.67 -6.82 29.36
C CYS A 223 31.82 -7.78 29.69
N ASP A 224 31.83 -8.41 30.91
CA ASP A 224 32.82 -9.40 31.30
C ASP A 224 32.76 -10.65 30.40
N VAL A 225 31.54 -11.11 30.07
CA VAL A 225 31.32 -12.21 29.10
C VAL A 225 31.85 -11.83 27.71
N ARG A 226 31.60 -10.61 27.25
CA ARG A 226 32.13 -10.13 25.98
C ARG A 226 33.66 -10.11 25.95
N GLU A 227 34.30 -9.69 27.04
CA GLU A 227 35.75 -9.70 27.13
C GLU A 227 36.31 -11.14 27.07
N GLN A 228 35.68 -12.09 27.75
CA GLN A 228 36.02 -13.51 27.63
C GLN A 228 35.91 -14.03 26.21
N LEU A 229 34.81 -13.66 25.49
CA LEU A 229 34.61 -14.03 24.10
C LEU A 229 35.64 -13.40 23.17
N ALA A 230 36.02 -12.15 23.41
CA ALA A 230 37.09 -11.47 22.66
C ALA A 230 38.47 -12.13 22.84
N ASN A 231 38.69 -12.77 23.97
CA ASN A 231 39.90 -13.55 24.28
C ASN A 231 39.83 -15.02 23.79
N GLY A 232 38.86 -15.35 22.95
CA GLY A 232 38.76 -16.66 22.31
C GLY A 232 37.83 -17.65 23.01
N GLY A 233 36.98 -17.19 23.93
CA GLY A 233 35.95 -18.01 24.56
C GLY A 233 34.93 -18.55 23.56
N ASP A 234 34.35 -19.71 23.87
CA ASP A 234 33.27 -20.28 23.04
C ASP A 234 31.93 -19.57 23.30
N PHE A 235 31.31 -19.07 22.26
CA PHE A 235 30.05 -18.31 22.34
C PHE A 235 28.87 -19.16 22.81
N VAL A 236 28.78 -20.39 22.34
CA VAL A 236 27.65 -21.29 22.67
C VAL A 236 27.74 -21.69 24.17
N GLU A 237 28.94 -22.02 24.65
CA GLU A 237 29.13 -22.35 26.05
C GLU A 237 28.87 -21.12 26.96
N ALA A 238 29.31 -19.92 26.56
CA ALA A 238 29.00 -18.70 27.31
C ALA A 238 27.49 -18.42 27.30
N ALA A 239 26.82 -18.65 26.16
CA ALA A 239 25.37 -18.49 26.06
C ALA A 239 24.59 -19.45 26.96
N LYS A 240 25.00 -20.72 27.05
CA LYS A 240 24.38 -21.71 27.97
C LYS A 240 24.55 -21.31 29.43
N GLN A 241 25.64 -20.67 29.80
CA GLN A 241 25.90 -20.25 31.16
C GLN A 241 25.26 -18.94 31.57
N HIS A 242 25.15 -18.00 30.62
CA HIS A 242 24.79 -16.61 30.92
C HIS A 242 23.46 -16.16 30.30
N SER A 243 22.89 -16.85 29.33
CA SER A 243 21.62 -16.47 28.75
C SER A 243 20.44 -16.83 29.64
N ASP A 244 19.41 -16.00 29.65
CA ASP A 244 18.12 -16.34 30.26
C ASP A 244 17.21 -17.15 29.28
N LYS A 245 17.69 -17.35 28.06
CA LYS A 245 17.03 -18.16 27.05
C LYS A 245 17.53 -19.61 27.09
N PRO A 246 16.66 -20.60 26.80
CA PRO A 246 17.08 -21.98 26.71
C PRO A 246 18.05 -22.21 25.55
N ALA A 247 18.78 -23.32 25.57
CA ALA A 247 19.84 -23.60 24.61
C ALA A 247 19.35 -23.64 23.14
N GLU A 248 18.11 -24.03 22.92
CA GLU A 248 17.44 -24.13 21.62
C GLU A 248 17.16 -22.76 21.01
N GLU A 249 17.07 -21.71 21.83
CA GLU A 249 16.80 -20.34 21.39
C GLU A 249 18.08 -19.48 21.28
N ILE A 250 19.26 -20.06 21.48
CA ILE A 250 20.54 -19.33 21.35
C ILE A 250 20.84 -19.02 19.89
N ASP A 251 20.65 -19.98 18.99
CA ASP A 251 20.77 -19.81 17.54
C ASP A 251 19.41 -19.41 16.97
N LEU A 252 19.32 -18.21 16.43
CA LEU A 252 18.09 -17.66 15.87
C LEU A 252 17.83 -18.14 14.44
N GLY A 253 18.75 -18.91 13.83
CA GLY A 253 18.67 -19.27 12.42
C GLY A 253 18.95 -18.08 11.51
N PHE A 254 18.62 -18.25 10.23
CA PHE A 254 18.64 -17.15 9.26
C PHE A 254 17.40 -16.29 9.41
N PHE A 255 17.59 -14.99 9.37
CA PHE A 255 16.51 -14.00 9.38
C PHE A 255 16.82 -12.85 8.43
N LYS A 256 15.75 -12.23 7.94
CA LYS A 256 15.74 -11.03 7.10
C LYS A 256 15.45 -9.79 7.94
N ARG A 257 15.57 -8.62 7.31
CA ARG A 257 15.13 -7.37 7.94
C ARG A 257 13.61 -7.37 8.11
N GLY A 258 13.15 -6.87 9.27
CA GLY A 258 11.74 -6.81 9.65
C GLY A 258 11.20 -8.08 10.33
N GLU A 259 12.01 -9.13 10.52
CA GLU A 259 11.62 -10.37 11.22
C GLU A 259 11.91 -10.34 12.72
N LEU A 260 12.89 -9.53 13.16
CA LEU A 260 13.28 -9.35 14.54
C LEU A 260 13.10 -7.89 14.97
N MET A 261 13.50 -7.59 16.19
CA MET A 261 13.46 -6.21 16.69
C MET A 261 14.51 -5.33 16.00
N ASP A 262 14.13 -4.11 15.66
CA ASP A 262 14.97 -3.16 14.93
C ASP A 262 16.36 -2.99 15.56
N GLU A 263 16.43 -2.86 16.89
CA GLU A 263 17.70 -2.69 17.58
C GLU A 263 18.62 -3.90 17.43
N PHE A 264 18.04 -5.12 17.35
CA PHE A 264 18.80 -6.34 17.14
C PHE A 264 19.29 -6.43 15.69
N GLU A 265 18.43 -6.14 14.74
CA GLU A 265 18.75 -6.17 13.32
C GLU A 265 19.78 -5.13 12.92
N ILE A 266 19.63 -3.87 13.38
CA ILE A 266 20.59 -2.79 13.10
C ILE A 266 22.01 -3.23 13.50
N ILE A 267 22.15 -3.89 14.64
CA ILE A 267 23.46 -4.37 15.11
C ILE A 267 23.94 -5.53 14.26
N THR A 268 23.14 -6.60 14.11
CA THR A 268 23.60 -7.84 13.45
C THR A 268 23.85 -7.66 11.96
N PHE A 269 23.03 -6.86 11.26
CA PHE A 269 23.28 -6.56 9.85
C PHE A 269 24.50 -5.66 9.61
N SER A 270 24.96 -4.90 10.62
CA SER A 270 26.19 -4.10 10.52
C SER A 270 27.47 -4.90 10.77
N MET A 271 27.36 -6.10 11.38
CA MET A 271 28.49 -6.92 11.83
C MET A 271 29.03 -7.83 10.72
N LYS A 272 30.29 -8.21 10.85
CA LYS A 272 30.93 -9.25 10.02
C LYS A 272 30.68 -10.64 10.58
N VAL A 273 30.75 -11.64 9.72
CA VAL A 273 30.70 -13.05 10.15
C VAL A 273 31.83 -13.32 11.15
N GLY A 274 31.49 -13.98 12.25
CA GLY A 274 32.40 -14.27 13.38
C GLY A 274 32.50 -13.16 14.42
N GLU A 275 32.01 -11.98 14.15
CA GLU A 275 32.08 -10.84 15.09
C GLU A 275 31.09 -10.99 16.24
N VAL A 276 31.48 -10.55 17.42
CA VAL A 276 30.66 -10.44 18.64
C VAL A 276 30.32 -8.98 18.87
N SER A 277 29.05 -8.67 19.03
CA SER A 277 28.54 -7.30 19.21
C SER A 277 29.09 -6.66 20.53
N PRO A 278 29.02 -5.33 20.63
CA PRO A 278 28.92 -4.69 21.95
C PRO A 278 27.68 -5.20 22.70
N VAL A 279 27.62 -4.98 24.02
CA VAL A 279 26.35 -5.16 24.75
C VAL A 279 25.38 -4.09 24.30
N PHE A 280 24.22 -4.49 23.82
CA PHE A 280 23.18 -3.56 23.39
C PHE A 280 21.83 -3.86 24.07
N ASN A 281 20.95 -2.90 24.02
CA ASN A 281 19.67 -2.96 24.70
C ASN A 281 18.52 -3.06 23.70
N THR A 282 17.50 -3.83 24.05
CA THR A 282 16.18 -3.83 23.44
C THR A 282 15.12 -3.54 24.51
N PRO A 283 13.85 -3.35 24.18
CA PRO A 283 12.78 -3.21 25.18
C PRO A 283 12.71 -4.37 26.17
N HIS A 284 13.20 -5.57 25.81
CA HIS A 284 13.13 -6.78 26.62
C HIS A 284 14.33 -6.98 27.55
N GLY A 285 15.47 -6.33 27.28
CA GLY A 285 16.68 -6.48 28.08
C GLY A 285 17.97 -6.27 27.30
N PHE A 286 19.05 -6.81 27.80
CA PHE A 286 20.38 -6.71 27.19
C PHE A 286 20.73 -7.94 26.37
N HIS A 287 21.47 -7.70 25.29
CA HIS A 287 21.91 -8.72 24.36
C HIS A 287 23.43 -8.61 24.10
N LEU A 288 24.02 -9.77 23.83
CA LEU A 288 25.23 -9.94 23.03
C LEU A 288 24.85 -10.80 21.83
N ALA A 289 25.24 -10.43 20.65
CA ALA A 289 25.01 -11.20 19.43
C ALA A 289 26.34 -11.60 18.78
N LYS A 290 26.34 -12.75 18.09
CA LYS A 290 27.43 -13.19 17.22
C LYS A 290 26.85 -13.58 15.90
N VAL A 291 27.28 -12.93 14.82
CA VAL A 291 26.92 -13.32 13.46
C VAL A 291 27.72 -14.56 13.10
N THR A 292 27.04 -15.66 12.76
CA THR A 292 27.65 -16.93 12.41
C THR A 292 27.75 -17.13 10.91
N GLU A 293 26.73 -16.69 10.18
CA GLU A 293 26.67 -16.83 8.73
C GLU A 293 25.96 -15.60 8.13
N ARG A 294 26.21 -15.33 6.85
CA ARG A 294 25.52 -14.31 6.06
C ARG A 294 25.28 -14.84 4.66
N LYS A 295 24.08 -14.62 4.13
CA LYS A 295 23.77 -14.79 2.72
C LYS A 295 23.50 -13.41 2.15
N THR A 296 24.25 -13.06 1.13
CA THR A 296 23.99 -11.85 0.37
C THR A 296 22.91 -12.15 -0.66
N GLY A 297 21.93 -11.29 -0.78
CA GLY A 297 20.90 -11.41 -1.78
C GLY A 297 21.50 -11.43 -3.19
N GLU A 298 21.01 -12.31 -4.03
CA GLU A 298 21.42 -12.41 -5.43
C GLU A 298 20.31 -11.86 -6.33
N PRO A 299 20.65 -11.12 -7.39
CA PRO A 299 19.67 -10.68 -8.36
C PRO A 299 19.00 -11.88 -9.04
N LYS A 300 17.67 -11.88 -9.08
CA LYS A 300 16.91 -12.88 -9.84
C LYS A 300 17.25 -12.76 -11.33
N PRO A 301 17.45 -13.85 -12.04
CA PRO A 301 17.67 -13.81 -13.48
C PRO A 301 16.57 -13.03 -14.20
N PHE A 302 16.94 -12.23 -15.21
CA PHE A 302 15.98 -11.45 -15.98
C PHE A 302 14.83 -12.31 -16.53
N GLU A 303 15.14 -13.52 -16.97
CA GLU A 303 14.18 -14.48 -17.54
C GLU A 303 13.06 -14.82 -16.55
N ASP A 304 13.36 -14.87 -15.26
CA ASP A 304 12.38 -15.22 -14.21
C ASP A 304 11.44 -14.05 -13.89
N VAL A 305 11.86 -12.79 -14.14
CA VAL A 305 11.12 -11.58 -13.82
C VAL A 305 10.63 -10.80 -15.05
N SER A 306 11.04 -11.21 -16.25
CA SER A 306 10.77 -10.49 -17.50
C SER A 306 9.27 -10.28 -17.76
N GLN A 307 8.45 -11.28 -17.47
CA GLN A 307 7.00 -11.19 -17.66
C GLN A 307 6.37 -10.21 -16.65
N LEU A 308 6.83 -10.23 -15.39
CA LEU A 308 6.40 -9.29 -14.36
C LEU A 308 6.75 -7.84 -14.75
N ILE A 309 7.96 -7.62 -15.24
CA ILE A 309 8.42 -6.32 -15.71
C ILE A 309 7.60 -5.84 -16.91
N LYS A 310 7.29 -6.74 -17.84
CA LYS A 310 6.46 -6.40 -19.00
C LYS A 310 5.04 -5.98 -18.58
N GLU A 311 4.44 -6.69 -17.63
CA GLU A 311 3.12 -6.36 -17.07
C GLU A 311 3.17 -4.98 -16.37
N GLU A 312 4.18 -4.72 -15.57
CA GLU A 312 4.39 -3.45 -14.87
C GLU A 312 4.54 -2.28 -15.85
N LEU A 313 5.44 -2.39 -16.83
CA LEU A 313 5.63 -1.37 -17.84
C LEU A 313 4.39 -1.15 -18.72
N THR A 314 3.60 -2.21 -18.96
CA THR A 314 2.33 -2.09 -19.68
C THR A 314 1.33 -1.30 -18.85
N ALA A 315 1.21 -1.59 -17.56
CA ALA A 315 0.33 -0.86 -16.66
C ALA A 315 0.73 0.61 -16.56
N GLN A 316 2.02 0.92 -16.43
CA GLN A 316 2.52 2.29 -16.42
C GLN A 316 2.16 3.05 -17.70
N LYS A 317 2.37 2.45 -18.88
CA LYS A 317 1.97 3.06 -20.17
C LYS A 317 0.45 3.29 -20.27
N GLN A 318 -0.34 2.36 -19.74
CA GLN A 318 -1.80 2.50 -19.69
C GLN A 318 -2.22 3.64 -18.76
N ASP A 319 -1.64 3.74 -17.58
CA ASP A 319 -1.91 4.80 -16.63
C ASP A 319 -1.52 6.18 -17.18
N GLU A 320 -0.33 6.30 -17.76
CA GLU A 320 0.09 7.54 -18.42
C GLU A 320 -0.87 7.96 -19.54
N LYS A 321 -1.29 7.01 -20.37
CA LYS A 321 -2.22 7.27 -21.48
C LYS A 321 -3.58 7.71 -20.99
N LEU A 322 -4.08 7.06 -19.93
CA LEU A 322 -5.36 7.40 -19.31
C LEU A 322 -5.30 8.76 -18.63
N GLN A 323 -4.20 9.05 -17.92
CA GLN A 323 -3.98 10.36 -17.32
C GLN A 323 -3.97 11.48 -18.36
N GLN A 324 -3.25 11.29 -19.47
CA GLN A 324 -3.24 12.24 -20.58
C GLN A 324 -4.64 12.46 -21.15
N PHE A 325 -5.41 11.39 -21.31
CA PHE A 325 -6.79 11.47 -21.79
C PHE A 325 -7.68 12.30 -20.83
N VAL A 326 -7.61 12.03 -19.54
CA VAL A 326 -8.38 12.77 -18.53
C VAL A 326 -7.91 14.23 -18.42
N ASP A 327 -6.62 14.50 -18.57
CA ASP A 327 -6.10 15.87 -18.57
C ASP A 327 -6.63 16.68 -19.77
N GLU A 328 -6.85 16.05 -20.93
CA GLU A 328 -7.54 16.71 -22.04
C GLU A 328 -9.03 16.96 -21.72
N LEU A 329 -9.72 16.04 -21.05
CA LEU A 329 -11.09 16.27 -20.58
C LEU A 329 -11.16 17.42 -19.57
N LYS A 330 -10.21 17.51 -18.64
CA LYS A 330 -10.11 18.60 -17.64
C LYS A 330 -10.06 19.99 -18.30
N LYS A 331 -9.40 20.14 -19.46
CA LYS A 331 -9.29 21.44 -20.17
C LYS A 331 -10.63 22.00 -20.63
N SER A 332 -11.60 21.13 -20.91
CA SER A 332 -12.93 21.51 -21.38
C SER A 332 -13.99 21.42 -20.29
N ALA A 333 -13.66 20.82 -19.14
CA ALA A 333 -14.59 20.60 -18.05
C ALA A 333 -14.79 21.87 -17.21
N LYS A 334 -16.01 22.04 -16.74
CA LYS A 334 -16.35 23.06 -15.75
C LYS A 334 -16.28 22.42 -14.37
N ILE A 335 -15.24 22.77 -13.60
CA ILE A 335 -15.00 22.26 -12.25
C ILE A 335 -15.14 23.44 -11.28
N GLU A 336 -16.05 23.33 -10.35
CA GLU A 336 -16.34 24.39 -9.36
C GLU A 336 -16.37 23.79 -7.96
N TYR A 337 -15.79 24.51 -7.00
CA TYR A 337 -15.90 24.23 -5.58
C TYR A 337 -16.89 25.21 -4.97
N ILE A 338 -17.95 24.69 -4.37
CA ILE A 338 -18.93 25.50 -3.64
C ILE A 338 -18.54 25.40 -2.17
N GLU A 339 -18.08 26.51 -1.62
CA GLU A 339 -17.90 26.65 -0.16
C GLU A 339 -19.24 27.00 0.48
N PRO A 340 -19.53 26.54 1.72
CA PRO A 340 -20.71 26.95 2.44
C PRO A 340 -20.70 28.47 2.59
N GLU A 341 -21.82 29.12 2.33
CA GLU A 341 -21.95 30.54 2.64
C GLU A 341 -21.72 30.72 4.15
N ASP A 342 -20.68 31.47 4.49
CA ASP A 342 -20.34 31.79 5.87
C ASP A 342 -21.59 32.48 6.49
N SER A 343 -22.31 31.75 7.34
CA SER A 343 -23.39 32.30 8.11
C SER A 343 -22.84 33.25 9.20
N THR A 344 -22.18 34.30 8.75
CA THR A 344 -21.92 35.48 9.61
C THR A 344 -23.22 36.24 9.76
N GLU A 345 -24.19 35.65 10.45
CA GLU A 345 -25.22 36.44 11.06
C GLU A 345 -24.60 37.29 12.17
N SER A 346 -24.49 38.54 11.82
CA SER A 346 -24.24 39.65 12.67
C SER A 346 -25.10 39.58 13.96
N HIS A 347 -24.49 39.19 15.08
CA HIS A 347 -24.98 39.59 16.38
C HIS A 347 -24.61 41.04 16.59
N SER A 348 -25.39 41.94 15.96
CA SER A 348 -25.44 43.33 16.33
C SER A 348 -26.60 43.50 17.28
N GLY A 349 -26.30 43.74 18.54
CA GLY A 349 -27.00 44.66 19.38
C GLY A 349 -28.16 44.14 20.25
N HIS A 350 -27.98 44.07 21.51
CA HIS A 350 -28.57 45.07 22.45
C HIS A 350 -28.01 44.80 23.83
#